data_b0f5c2e23125671462ed53e3aa20bd81
#
_entry.id   b0f5c2e23125671462ed53e3aa20bd81
#
_cell.length_a   1.000
_cell.length_b   1.000
_cell.length_c   1.000
_cell.angle_alpha   90.00
_cell.angle_beta   90.00
_cell.angle_gamma   90.00
#
_symmetry.space_group_name_H-M   'P 1'
#
loop_
_entity.id
_entity.type
_entity.pdbx_description
1 polymer ?
#
loop_
_entity_poly.entity_id
_entity_poly.type
_entity_poly.pdbx_seq_one_letter_code
_entity_poly.pdbx_strand_id
1 'polypeptide(L)'
;MKSTQHPENFDKSIQAHFAKGFTWNLCGSILYEITKTLHLFFLMRCCSGASYGVIGSIFSIAYFATYLIDLGASNSLPPFIGTWTKNKVSFRKLLINYYLIPFGVGFVTAVAGLLVLLNKHIITPSTTGLFIIIPIIIFFESLRTFFRLMLHIFFKSKYIVIFETSFLCLYFSSIWIAYLGFHIPISPYLVFIPHCVDSIAGVLFCIFMLYRYYQKLPDTQEPLPSGLAKRVIATRCFNYLLRLSRHMFTNGFLTPFFAIKFGFQAAGLFYFASTVASSLQSIIKSIMVYSGNAFLANVKDCSLEIKKYAFNVLSQKLSVVVAPIIIFLIINFNTILRLTQTNNPASTTIALVMLFIMITTTEFFMILYEQFYIIEEATHKIFLFKAIEMVLFAAVVKTMSSSIVSTLIGVILIRLVSFFIIAISAYFQWGIKPNFIPNSKVIAASVVAATIVAYLIP
;
A
#
# COMPACT_ATOMS: atom_id res chain seq x y z
N MET A 1 -2.34 -40.37 -6.78
CA MET A 1 -1.34 -40.55 -5.71
C MET A 1 -0.99 -39.18 -5.15
N LYS A 2 -1.57 -38.78 -4.02
CA LYS A 2 -1.17 -37.56 -3.29
C LYS A 2 0.08 -37.91 -2.51
N SER A 3 1.24 -37.39 -2.94
CA SER A 3 2.48 -37.54 -2.20
C SER A 3 2.34 -36.84 -0.85
N THR A 4 2.37 -37.60 0.22
CA THR A 4 2.58 -37.14 1.59
C THR A 4 4.01 -36.61 1.69
N GLN A 5 4.27 -35.42 1.16
CA GLN A 5 5.55 -34.77 1.34
C GLN A 5 5.61 -34.24 2.78
N HIS A 6 6.55 -34.75 3.54
CA HIS A 6 6.93 -34.25 4.86
C HIS A 6 7.27 -32.75 4.76
N PRO A 7 6.90 -31.92 5.74
CA PRO A 7 7.20 -30.48 5.75
C PRO A 7 8.70 -30.15 5.64
N GLU A 8 9.58 -31.10 5.92
CA GLU A 8 11.04 -30.93 5.85
C GLU A 8 11.64 -30.95 4.45
N ASN A 9 10.90 -31.44 3.43
CA ASN A 9 11.35 -31.52 2.02
C ASN A 9 10.82 -30.38 1.15
N PHE A 10 10.53 -29.23 1.73
CA PHE A 10 10.32 -28.04 0.93
C PHE A 10 11.62 -27.75 0.15
N ASP A 11 11.55 -27.80 -1.17
CA ASP A 11 12.69 -27.69 -2.06
C ASP A 11 13.60 -26.51 -1.63
N LYS A 12 14.81 -26.79 -1.21
CA LYS A 12 15.80 -25.81 -0.75
C LYS A 12 16.02 -24.69 -1.78
N SER A 13 15.80 -24.99 -3.05
CA SER A 13 15.90 -24.01 -4.15
C SER A 13 14.79 -22.96 -4.08
N ILE A 14 13.56 -23.33 -3.78
CA ILE A 14 12.41 -22.42 -3.63
C ILE A 14 12.62 -21.54 -2.40
N GLN A 15 13.12 -22.12 -1.30
CA GLN A 15 13.44 -21.34 -0.10
C GLN A 15 14.55 -20.31 -0.35
N ALA A 16 15.58 -20.65 -1.11
CA ALA A 16 16.68 -19.74 -1.45
C ALA A 16 16.22 -18.60 -2.36
N HIS A 17 15.38 -18.88 -3.37
CA HIS A 17 14.80 -17.84 -4.24
C HIS A 17 13.85 -16.92 -3.46
N PHE A 18 13.05 -17.49 -2.57
CA PHE A 18 12.18 -16.74 -1.67
C PHE A 18 12.98 -15.83 -0.75
N ALA A 19 14.02 -16.35 -0.09
CA ALA A 19 14.86 -15.58 0.82
C ALA A 19 15.54 -14.39 0.09
N LYS A 20 16.07 -14.62 -1.11
CA LYS A 20 16.67 -13.58 -1.94
C LYS A 20 15.68 -12.50 -2.37
N GLY A 21 14.51 -12.90 -2.84
CA GLY A 21 13.43 -11.97 -3.20
C GLY A 21 12.93 -11.17 -2.00
N PHE A 22 12.77 -11.83 -0.85
CA PHE A 22 12.40 -11.21 0.42
C PHE A 22 13.41 -10.12 0.84
N THR A 23 14.71 -10.43 0.80
CA THR A 23 15.75 -9.49 1.21
C THR A 23 15.77 -8.25 0.31
N TRP A 24 15.71 -8.41 -1.02
CA TRP A 24 15.64 -7.28 -1.94
C TRP A 24 14.40 -6.41 -1.73
N ASN A 25 13.23 -7.03 -1.55
CA ASN A 25 12.00 -6.30 -1.31
C ASN A 25 12.02 -5.58 0.04
N LEU A 26 12.56 -6.21 1.08
CA LEU A 26 12.69 -5.60 2.41
C LEU A 26 13.64 -4.40 2.40
N CYS A 27 14.88 -4.60 1.93
CA CYS A 27 15.87 -3.53 1.88
C CYS A 27 15.42 -2.37 0.99
N GLY A 28 14.83 -2.69 -0.18
CA GLY A 28 14.29 -1.67 -1.07
C GLY A 28 13.15 -0.88 -0.47
N SER A 29 12.23 -1.56 0.21
CA SER A 29 11.11 -0.90 0.87
C SER A 29 11.56 -0.02 2.04
N ILE A 30 12.50 -0.48 2.83
CA ILE A 30 13.07 0.32 3.93
C ILE A 30 13.73 1.58 3.36
N LEU A 31 14.59 1.44 2.38
CA LEU A 31 15.30 2.58 1.77
C LEU A 31 14.32 3.58 1.13
N TYR A 32 13.34 3.07 0.38
CA TYR A 32 12.30 3.88 -0.24
C TYR A 32 11.49 4.66 0.82
N GLU A 33 11.03 4.00 1.87
CA GLU A 33 10.19 4.63 2.90
C GLU A 33 10.97 5.60 3.78
N ILE A 34 12.24 5.33 4.08
CA ILE A 34 13.12 6.29 4.77
C ILE A 34 13.28 7.56 3.92
N THR A 35 13.63 7.41 2.64
CA THR A 35 13.83 8.54 1.72
C THR A 35 12.55 9.37 1.61
N LYS A 36 11.40 8.73 1.43
CA LYS A 36 10.09 9.37 1.37
C LYS A 36 9.75 10.11 2.67
N THR A 37 9.99 9.48 3.82
CA THR A 37 9.71 10.07 5.13
C THR A 37 10.56 11.30 5.38
N LEU A 38 11.86 11.25 5.06
CA LEU A 38 12.76 12.41 5.16
C LEU A 38 12.27 13.58 4.28
N HIS A 39 11.82 13.28 3.06
CA HIS A 39 11.26 14.30 2.18
C HIS A 39 9.98 14.93 2.75
N LEU A 40 9.09 14.12 3.33
CA LEU A 40 7.87 14.64 3.94
C LEU A 40 8.14 15.52 5.16
N PHE A 41 9.14 15.18 5.97
CA PHE A 41 9.60 16.07 7.05
C PHE A 41 10.13 17.39 6.50
N PHE A 42 10.93 17.35 5.45
CA PHE A 42 11.43 18.53 4.77
C PHE A 42 10.28 19.40 4.25
N LEU A 43 9.32 18.82 3.52
CA LEU A 43 8.16 19.56 3.02
C LEU A 43 7.35 20.19 4.16
N MET A 44 7.09 19.44 5.23
CA MET A 44 6.32 19.95 6.37
C MET A 44 7.01 21.13 7.06
N ARG A 45 8.34 21.10 7.12
CA ARG A 45 9.14 22.18 7.71
C ARG A 45 9.19 23.43 6.83
N CYS A 46 9.19 23.26 5.51
CA CYS A 46 9.40 24.35 4.55
C CYS A 46 8.11 24.92 3.96
N CYS A 47 6.96 24.22 4.11
CA CYS A 47 5.64 24.69 3.66
C CYS A 47 4.82 25.26 4.81
N SER A 48 3.88 26.15 4.47
CA SER A 48 2.79 26.45 5.41
C SER A 48 1.90 25.21 5.61
N GLY A 49 1.28 25.07 6.78
CA GLY A 49 0.38 23.95 7.06
C GLY A 49 -0.77 23.81 6.04
N ALA A 50 -1.28 24.93 5.53
CA ALA A 50 -2.30 24.93 4.49
C ALA A 50 -1.77 24.44 3.14
N SER A 51 -0.59 24.91 2.69
CA SER A 51 0.05 24.45 1.45
C SER A 51 0.39 22.96 1.51
N TYR A 52 0.89 22.50 2.65
CA TYR A 52 1.16 21.08 2.87
C TYR A 52 -0.13 20.24 2.81
N GLY A 53 -1.22 20.76 3.37
CA GLY A 53 -2.55 20.13 3.30
C GLY A 53 -3.10 20.01 1.88
N VAL A 54 -2.89 21.04 1.04
CA VAL A 54 -3.25 20.99 -0.39
C VAL A 54 -2.44 19.92 -1.11
N ILE A 55 -1.11 19.91 -0.93
CA ILE A 55 -0.21 18.91 -1.52
C ILE A 55 -0.64 17.50 -1.09
N GLY A 56 -0.86 17.28 0.20
CA GLY A 56 -1.28 16.00 0.75
C GLY A 56 -2.63 15.54 0.23
N SER A 57 -3.60 16.46 0.11
CA SER A 57 -4.93 16.15 -0.42
C SER A 57 -4.87 15.74 -1.89
N ILE A 58 -4.08 16.44 -2.71
CA ILE A 58 -3.93 16.11 -4.13
C ILE A 58 -3.24 14.75 -4.32
N PHE A 59 -2.14 14.48 -3.61
CA PHE A 59 -1.51 13.17 -3.63
C PHE A 59 -2.46 12.07 -3.20
N SER A 60 -3.21 12.28 -2.13
CA SER A 60 -4.18 11.32 -1.61
C SER A 60 -5.28 11.02 -2.62
N ILE A 61 -5.82 12.03 -3.27
CA ILE A 61 -6.82 11.89 -4.34
C ILE A 61 -6.23 11.15 -5.54
N ALA A 62 -5.03 11.52 -5.99
CA ALA A 62 -4.38 10.87 -7.11
C ALA A 62 -4.14 9.38 -6.86
N TYR A 63 -3.63 9.02 -5.67
CA TYR A 63 -3.45 7.63 -5.29
C TYR A 63 -4.77 6.88 -5.13
N PHE A 64 -5.79 7.50 -4.55
CA PHE A 64 -7.12 6.88 -4.46
C PHE A 64 -7.71 6.61 -5.85
N ALA A 65 -7.58 7.57 -6.79
CA ALA A 65 -7.99 7.40 -8.18
C ALA A 65 -7.27 6.22 -8.86
N THR A 66 -5.97 6.04 -8.58
CA THR A 66 -5.20 4.89 -9.09
C THR A 66 -5.85 3.55 -8.71
N TYR A 67 -6.39 3.44 -7.50
CA TYR A 67 -7.10 2.24 -7.06
C TYR A 67 -8.47 2.07 -7.73
N LEU A 68 -9.18 3.16 -7.96
CA LEU A 68 -10.45 3.13 -8.69
C LEU A 68 -10.25 2.66 -10.14
N ILE A 69 -9.21 3.18 -10.80
CA ILE A 69 -8.88 2.89 -12.20
C ILE A 69 -8.40 1.45 -12.39
N ASP A 70 -7.66 0.90 -11.43
CA ASP A 70 -7.14 -0.47 -11.49
C ASP A 70 -8.26 -1.52 -11.60
N LEU A 71 -9.47 -1.20 -11.14
CA LEU A 71 -10.63 -2.10 -11.15
C LEU A 71 -10.30 -3.52 -10.66
N GLY A 72 -9.39 -3.67 -9.69
CA GLY A 72 -8.98 -4.95 -9.10
C GLY A 72 -8.02 -5.78 -9.96
N ALA A 73 -7.49 -5.25 -11.06
CA ALA A 73 -6.58 -5.97 -11.96
C ALA A 73 -5.31 -6.44 -11.24
N SER A 74 -4.71 -5.58 -10.45
CA SER A 74 -3.45 -5.87 -9.74
C SER A 74 -3.53 -7.10 -8.84
N ASN A 75 -4.66 -7.37 -8.20
CA ASN A 75 -4.82 -8.50 -7.29
C ASN A 75 -5.43 -9.74 -7.97
N SER A 76 -6.13 -9.55 -9.09
CA SER A 76 -6.82 -10.66 -9.78
C SER A 76 -5.98 -11.35 -10.83
N LEU A 77 -4.99 -10.67 -11.42
CA LEU A 77 -4.18 -11.23 -12.50
C LEU A 77 -3.07 -12.18 -12.04
N PRO A 78 -2.40 -11.99 -10.90
CA PRO A 78 -1.29 -12.84 -10.46
C PRO A 78 -1.59 -14.35 -10.49
N PRO A 79 -2.74 -14.84 -10.02
CA PRO A 79 -3.05 -16.28 -10.07
C PRO A 79 -3.14 -16.88 -11.49
N PHE A 80 -3.35 -16.05 -12.49
CA PHE A 80 -3.51 -16.48 -13.88
C PHE A 80 -2.28 -16.21 -14.76
N ILE A 81 -1.25 -15.56 -14.20
CA ILE A 81 -0.12 -15.09 -15.00
C ILE A 81 0.61 -16.24 -15.73
N GLY A 82 0.77 -17.40 -15.08
CA GLY A 82 1.39 -18.57 -15.68
C GLY A 82 0.67 -19.06 -16.94
N THR A 83 -0.64 -18.88 -17.03
CA THR A 83 -1.42 -19.21 -18.24
C THR A 83 -1.22 -18.17 -19.33
N TRP A 84 -1.12 -16.88 -18.96
CA TRP A 84 -1.00 -15.78 -19.92
C TRP A 84 0.41 -15.60 -20.46
N THR A 85 1.44 -16.06 -19.72
CA THR A 85 2.85 -15.93 -20.13
C THR A 85 3.37 -17.13 -20.93
N LYS A 86 2.51 -18.07 -21.31
CA LYS A 86 2.90 -19.22 -22.14
C LYS A 86 3.38 -18.81 -23.52
N ASN A 87 2.78 -17.77 -24.11
CA ASN A 87 3.12 -17.29 -25.45
C ASN A 87 2.81 -15.79 -25.64
N LYS A 88 3.35 -15.21 -26.70
CA LYS A 88 3.18 -13.78 -27.02
C LYS A 88 1.72 -13.38 -27.25
N VAL A 89 0.95 -14.23 -27.92
CA VAL A 89 -0.47 -13.95 -28.26
C VAL A 89 -1.30 -13.87 -27.00
N SER A 90 -1.14 -14.80 -26.07
CA SER A 90 -1.84 -14.83 -24.78
C SER A 90 -1.46 -13.63 -23.92
N PHE A 91 -0.18 -13.29 -23.87
CA PHE A 91 0.29 -12.12 -23.13
C PHE A 91 -0.29 -10.80 -23.68
N ARG A 92 -0.31 -10.65 -25.01
CA ARG A 92 -0.93 -9.47 -25.66
C ARG A 92 -2.43 -9.38 -25.37
N LYS A 93 -3.17 -10.50 -25.42
CA LYS A 93 -4.60 -10.54 -25.07
C LYS A 93 -4.84 -10.16 -23.62
N LEU A 94 -4.01 -10.64 -22.69
CA LEU A 94 -4.07 -10.22 -21.29
C LEU A 94 -3.94 -8.71 -21.17
N LEU A 95 -2.87 -8.16 -21.73
CA LEU A 95 -2.53 -6.75 -21.59
C LEU A 95 -3.64 -5.85 -22.18
N ILE A 96 -4.12 -6.14 -23.38
CA ILE A 96 -5.10 -5.30 -24.08
C ILE A 96 -6.50 -5.47 -23.46
N ASN A 97 -7.04 -6.68 -23.47
CA ASN A 97 -8.47 -6.89 -23.20
C ASN A 97 -8.79 -6.84 -21.70
N TYR A 98 -7.85 -7.30 -20.86
CA TYR A 98 -8.11 -7.43 -19.43
C TYR A 98 -7.46 -6.33 -18.60
N TYR A 99 -6.62 -5.51 -19.21
CA TYR A 99 -6.03 -4.38 -18.51
C TYR A 99 -6.26 -3.05 -19.22
N LEU A 100 -5.69 -2.82 -20.40
CA LEU A 100 -5.70 -1.49 -21.04
C LEU A 100 -7.09 -0.98 -21.37
N ILE A 101 -8.00 -1.82 -21.87
CA ILE A 101 -9.37 -1.41 -22.16
C ILE A 101 -10.14 -1.03 -20.89
N PRO A 102 -10.22 -1.90 -19.84
CA PRO A 102 -10.86 -1.51 -18.58
C PRO A 102 -10.18 -0.31 -17.89
N PHE A 103 -8.84 -0.22 -18.00
CA PHE A 103 -8.09 0.92 -17.50
C PHE A 103 -8.55 2.23 -18.16
N GLY A 104 -8.67 2.26 -19.48
CA GLY A 104 -9.16 3.45 -20.21
C GLY A 104 -10.53 3.90 -19.73
N VAL A 105 -11.47 2.97 -19.58
CA VAL A 105 -12.81 3.26 -19.06
C VAL A 105 -12.75 3.78 -17.62
N GLY A 106 -12.00 3.10 -16.75
CA GLY A 106 -11.82 3.49 -15.36
C GLY A 106 -11.16 4.87 -15.22
N PHE A 107 -10.17 5.16 -16.07
CA PHE A 107 -9.47 6.44 -16.09
C PHE A 107 -10.42 7.61 -16.45
N VAL A 108 -11.15 7.49 -17.54
CA VAL A 108 -12.08 8.55 -17.97
C VAL A 108 -13.14 8.83 -16.88
N THR A 109 -13.71 7.77 -16.31
CA THR A 109 -14.74 7.89 -15.28
C THR A 109 -14.18 8.51 -13.98
N ALA A 110 -13.02 8.03 -13.53
CA ALA A 110 -12.40 8.53 -12.29
C ALA A 110 -11.96 9.99 -12.44
N VAL A 111 -11.32 10.35 -13.55
CA VAL A 111 -10.85 11.71 -13.81
C VAL A 111 -12.03 12.70 -13.91
N ALA A 112 -13.09 12.33 -14.62
CA ALA A 112 -14.28 13.18 -14.72
C ALA A 112 -14.90 13.47 -13.34
N GLY A 113 -15.09 12.43 -12.52
CA GLY A 113 -15.60 12.59 -11.16
C GLY A 113 -14.69 13.42 -10.26
N LEU A 114 -13.37 13.21 -10.34
CA LEU A 114 -12.39 13.95 -9.55
C LEU A 114 -12.29 15.41 -9.95
N LEU A 115 -12.33 15.74 -11.24
CA LEU A 115 -12.30 17.12 -11.70
C LEU A 115 -13.50 17.92 -11.18
N VAL A 116 -14.69 17.29 -11.14
CA VAL A 116 -15.87 17.92 -10.53
C VAL A 116 -15.67 18.16 -9.04
N LEU A 117 -15.10 17.19 -8.31
CA LEU A 117 -14.83 17.32 -6.87
C LEU A 117 -13.78 18.41 -6.59
N LEU A 118 -12.69 18.38 -7.33
CA LEU A 118 -11.58 19.33 -7.19
C LEU A 118 -12.04 20.77 -7.46
N ASN A 119 -12.82 20.97 -8.52
CA ASN A 119 -13.35 22.28 -8.87
C ASN A 119 -14.21 22.88 -7.75
N LYS A 120 -15.01 22.06 -7.09
CA LYS A 120 -15.93 22.55 -6.04
C LYS A 120 -15.25 22.83 -4.69
N HIS A 121 -14.17 22.12 -4.36
CA HIS A 121 -13.69 22.08 -2.98
C HIS A 121 -12.19 22.36 -2.77
N ILE A 122 -11.35 22.18 -3.78
CA ILE A 122 -9.90 22.17 -3.60
C ILE A 122 -9.18 23.20 -4.47
N ILE A 123 -9.68 23.46 -5.69
CA ILE A 123 -9.00 24.35 -6.62
C ILE A 123 -9.38 25.79 -6.38
N THR A 124 -8.36 26.58 -6.14
CA THR A 124 -8.42 28.03 -6.05
C THR A 124 -7.82 28.63 -7.34
N PRO A 125 -8.02 29.93 -7.64
CA PRO A 125 -7.38 30.58 -8.78
C PRO A 125 -5.85 30.37 -8.88
N SER A 126 -5.18 30.30 -7.75
CA SER A 126 -3.73 30.07 -7.67
C SER A 126 -3.31 28.62 -7.98
N THR A 127 -4.24 27.67 -8.00
CA THR A 127 -3.99 26.25 -8.24
C THR A 127 -4.67 25.69 -9.48
N THR A 128 -5.23 26.56 -10.33
CA THR A 128 -5.99 26.18 -11.53
C THR A 128 -5.20 25.30 -12.50
N GLY A 129 -3.90 25.54 -12.67
CA GLY A 129 -3.04 24.71 -13.54
C GLY A 129 -2.93 23.24 -13.10
N LEU A 130 -3.27 22.93 -11.85
CA LEU A 130 -3.28 21.55 -11.35
C LEU A 130 -4.36 20.67 -12.02
N PHE A 131 -5.39 21.27 -12.66
CA PHE A 131 -6.37 20.54 -13.47
C PHE A 131 -5.72 19.71 -14.60
N ILE A 132 -4.60 20.17 -15.14
CA ILE A 132 -3.88 19.43 -16.18
C ILE A 132 -2.90 18.43 -15.56
N ILE A 133 -2.21 18.84 -14.50
CA ILE A 133 -1.14 18.04 -13.88
C ILE A 133 -1.72 16.80 -13.18
N ILE A 134 -2.83 16.94 -12.45
CA ILE A 134 -3.43 15.83 -11.67
C ILE A 134 -3.87 14.66 -12.57
N PRO A 135 -4.61 14.83 -13.66
CA PRO A 135 -4.93 13.76 -14.60
C PRO A 135 -3.69 13.05 -15.16
N ILE A 136 -2.62 13.80 -15.47
CA ILE A 136 -1.37 13.23 -15.97
C ILE A 136 -0.73 12.33 -14.90
N ILE A 137 -0.64 12.79 -13.64
CA ILE A 137 -0.14 11.99 -12.54
C ILE A 137 -0.98 10.72 -12.37
N ILE A 138 -2.31 10.85 -12.32
CA ILE A 138 -3.21 9.72 -12.18
C ILE A 138 -3.01 8.69 -13.28
N PHE A 139 -2.88 9.14 -14.53
CA PHE A 139 -2.66 8.25 -15.67
C PHE A 139 -1.36 7.47 -15.55
N PHE A 140 -0.25 8.16 -15.39
CA PHE A 140 1.07 7.52 -15.36
C PHE A 140 1.30 6.71 -14.09
N GLU A 141 0.86 7.17 -12.91
CA GLU A 141 0.98 6.40 -11.66
C GLU A 141 0.13 5.12 -11.68
N SER A 142 -1.05 5.16 -12.30
CA SER A 142 -1.88 3.96 -12.45
C SER A 142 -1.22 2.93 -13.35
N LEU A 143 -0.67 3.35 -14.49
CA LEU A 143 0.08 2.46 -15.40
C LEU A 143 1.36 1.92 -14.73
N ARG A 144 2.12 2.80 -14.06
CA ARG A 144 3.32 2.42 -13.32
C ARG A 144 3.04 1.36 -12.27
N THR A 145 1.99 1.55 -11.49
CA THR A 145 1.60 0.61 -10.42
C THR A 145 1.31 -0.78 -10.98
N PHE A 146 0.58 -0.86 -12.08
CA PHE A 146 0.27 -2.13 -12.72
C PHE A 146 1.49 -2.81 -13.33
N PHE A 147 2.26 -2.08 -14.14
CA PHE A 147 3.45 -2.66 -14.80
C PHE A 147 4.52 -3.07 -13.80
N ARG A 148 4.66 -2.31 -12.70
CA ARG A 148 5.52 -2.66 -11.58
C ARG A 148 5.11 -3.99 -10.96
N LEU A 149 3.82 -4.19 -10.71
CA LEU A 149 3.32 -5.45 -10.17
C LEU A 149 3.64 -6.62 -11.11
N MET A 150 3.43 -6.47 -12.40
CA MET A 150 3.80 -7.51 -13.38
C MET A 150 5.28 -7.86 -13.32
N LEU A 151 6.15 -6.85 -13.24
CA LEU A 151 7.60 -7.08 -13.12
C LEU A 151 7.99 -7.78 -11.82
N HIS A 152 7.30 -7.49 -10.69
CA HIS A 152 7.50 -8.23 -9.44
C HIS A 152 7.11 -9.71 -9.58
N ILE A 153 6.02 -10.00 -10.25
CA ILE A 153 5.58 -11.38 -10.53
C ILE A 153 6.61 -12.11 -11.39
N PHE A 154 7.28 -11.43 -12.31
CA PHE A 154 8.39 -11.97 -13.13
C PHE A 154 9.74 -12.01 -12.42
N PHE A 155 9.76 -11.85 -11.08
CA PHE A 155 10.99 -11.86 -10.26
C PHE A 155 12.04 -10.81 -10.67
N LYS A 156 11.61 -9.66 -11.20
CA LYS A 156 12.48 -8.55 -11.57
C LYS A 156 12.59 -7.47 -10.48
N SER A 157 12.25 -7.80 -9.24
CA SER A 157 12.21 -6.88 -8.08
C SER A 157 13.50 -6.07 -7.90
N LYS A 158 14.67 -6.67 -8.10
CA LYS A 158 15.96 -5.96 -8.00
C LYS A 158 16.01 -4.71 -8.86
N TYR A 159 15.64 -4.84 -10.13
CA TYR A 159 15.68 -3.72 -11.09
C TYR A 159 14.69 -2.63 -10.75
N ILE A 160 13.49 -3.04 -10.28
CA ILE A 160 12.44 -2.11 -9.85
C ILE A 160 12.92 -1.30 -8.65
N VAL A 161 13.45 -1.99 -7.62
CA VAL A 161 13.94 -1.32 -6.41
C VAL A 161 15.02 -0.30 -6.72
N ILE A 162 16.03 -0.68 -7.51
CA ILE A 162 17.13 0.23 -7.88
C ILE A 162 16.57 1.43 -8.65
N PHE A 163 15.74 1.19 -9.65
CA PHE A 163 15.17 2.25 -10.46
C PHE A 163 14.30 3.19 -9.64
N GLU A 164 13.32 2.67 -8.90
CA GLU A 164 12.38 3.49 -8.13
C GLU A 164 13.08 4.30 -7.02
N THR A 165 14.05 3.71 -6.34
CA THR A 165 14.81 4.45 -5.32
C THR A 165 15.65 5.55 -5.95
N SER A 166 16.33 5.28 -7.09
CA SER A 166 17.14 6.29 -7.77
C SER A 166 16.28 7.45 -8.26
N PHE A 167 15.14 7.17 -8.89
CA PHE A 167 14.23 8.22 -9.36
C PHE A 167 13.56 8.99 -8.23
N LEU A 168 13.22 8.34 -7.14
CA LEU A 168 12.71 9.00 -5.95
C LEU A 168 13.77 9.98 -5.38
N CYS A 169 15.02 9.55 -5.30
CA CYS A 169 16.11 10.42 -4.86
C CYS A 169 16.28 11.63 -5.80
N LEU A 170 16.24 11.42 -7.12
CA LEU A 170 16.32 12.50 -8.11
C LEU A 170 15.15 13.49 -7.98
N TYR A 171 13.94 12.97 -7.83
CA TYR A 171 12.74 13.76 -7.62
C TYR A 171 12.86 14.64 -6.37
N PHE A 172 13.26 14.07 -5.23
CA PHE A 172 13.40 14.84 -3.99
C PHE A 172 14.57 15.82 -4.06
N SER A 173 15.70 15.40 -4.62
CA SER A 173 16.85 16.28 -4.80
C SER A 173 16.52 17.49 -5.67
N SER A 174 15.71 17.34 -6.71
CA SER A 174 15.30 18.45 -7.55
C SER A 174 14.52 19.52 -6.77
N ILE A 175 13.62 19.11 -5.86
CA ILE A 175 12.88 20.02 -5.00
C ILE A 175 13.79 20.69 -3.97
N TRP A 176 14.70 19.92 -3.35
CA TRP A 176 15.63 20.46 -2.36
C TRP A 176 16.61 21.44 -2.97
N ILE A 177 17.14 21.16 -4.17
CA ILE A 177 18.02 22.07 -4.90
C ILE A 177 17.28 23.35 -5.28
N ALA A 178 16.04 23.25 -5.75
CA ALA A 178 15.22 24.42 -6.07
C ALA A 178 15.00 25.31 -4.85
N TYR A 179 14.68 24.72 -3.69
CA TYR A 179 14.41 25.46 -2.47
C TYR A 179 15.69 25.99 -1.80
N LEU A 180 16.69 25.12 -1.57
CA LEU A 180 17.91 25.49 -0.82
C LEU A 180 18.93 26.22 -1.70
N GLY A 181 19.06 25.84 -2.98
CA GLY A 181 20.04 26.42 -3.89
C GLY A 181 19.55 27.67 -4.61
N PHE A 182 18.32 27.66 -5.07
CA PHE A 182 17.74 28.77 -5.84
C PHE A 182 16.74 29.62 -5.06
N HIS A 183 16.49 29.28 -3.78
CA HIS A 183 15.53 29.95 -2.89
C HIS A 183 14.11 30.06 -3.48
N ILE A 184 13.70 29.11 -4.32
CA ILE A 184 12.36 29.05 -4.89
C ILE A 184 11.41 28.56 -3.80
N PRO A 185 10.34 29.31 -3.46
CA PRO A 185 9.41 28.89 -2.42
C PRO A 185 8.68 27.61 -2.83
N ILE A 186 8.49 26.69 -1.87
CA ILE A 186 7.80 25.44 -2.12
C ILE A 186 6.31 25.71 -2.40
N SER A 187 5.91 25.42 -3.61
CA SER A 187 4.54 25.52 -4.10
C SER A 187 4.04 24.14 -4.56
N PRO A 188 2.73 23.91 -4.67
CA PRO A 188 2.21 22.67 -5.25
C PRO A 188 2.81 22.35 -6.64
N TYR A 189 3.06 23.34 -7.47
CA TYR A 189 3.66 23.13 -8.80
C TYR A 189 5.11 22.60 -8.71
N LEU A 190 5.90 23.15 -7.80
CA LEU A 190 7.29 22.69 -7.58
C LEU A 190 7.33 21.23 -7.14
N VAL A 191 6.29 20.74 -6.48
CA VAL A 191 6.20 19.34 -6.03
C VAL A 191 5.64 18.44 -7.15
N PHE A 192 4.59 18.87 -7.85
CA PHE A 192 3.87 18.00 -8.78
C PHE A 192 4.53 17.91 -10.17
N ILE A 193 5.22 18.94 -10.68
CA ILE A 193 5.88 18.86 -11.97
C ILE A 193 7.00 17.81 -11.97
N PRO A 194 7.96 17.81 -11.03
CA PRO A 194 8.97 16.76 -10.97
C PRO A 194 8.36 15.36 -10.71
N HIS A 195 7.27 15.28 -9.97
CA HIS A 195 6.54 14.01 -9.76
C HIS A 195 5.91 13.48 -11.05
N CYS A 196 5.38 14.34 -11.92
CA CYS A 196 4.94 13.94 -13.25
C CYS A 196 6.09 13.34 -14.07
N VAL A 197 7.24 13.98 -14.06
CA VAL A 197 8.42 13.48 -14.78
C VAL A 197 8.86 12.12 -14.25
N ASP A 198 8.90 11.95 -12.93
CA ASP A 198 9.20 10.67 -12.27
C ASP A 198 8.21 9.57 -12.68
N SER A 199 6.92 9.88 -12.67
CA SER A 199 5.86 8.93 -13.03
C SER A 199 5.95 8.49 -14.51
N ILE A 200 6.22 9.44 -15.42
CA ILE A 200 6.42 9.16 -16.85
C ILE A 200 7.66 8.26 -17.06
N ALA A 201 8.78 8.64 -16.45
CA ALA A 201 10.03 7.87 -16.54
C ALA A 201 9.85 6.45 -15.96
N GLY A 202 9.11 6.32 -14.86
CA GLY A 202 8.75 5.02 -14.25
C GLY A 202 7.96 4.13 -15.20
N VAL A 203 6.98 4.67 -15.90
CA VAL A 203 6.18 3.92 -16.89
C VAL A 203 7.06 3.49 -18.08
N LEU A 204 7.86 4.40 -18.62
CA LEU A 204 8.76 4.08 -19.75
C LEU A 204 9.74 2.97 -19.39
N PHE A 205 10.33 3.02 -18.20
CA PHE A 205 11.20 1.96 -17.70
C PHE A 205 10.46 0.62 -17.58
N CYS A 206 9.26 0.61 -16.98
CA CYS A 206 8.48 -0.61 -16.86
C CYS A 206 8.09 -1.20 -18.21
N ILE A 207 7.68 -0.36 -19.17
CA ILE A 207 7.37 -0.80 -20.55
C ILE A 207 8.61 -1.41 -21.21
N PHE A 208 9.78 -0.76 -21.09
CA PHE A 208 11.02 -1.28 -21.63
C PHE A 208 11.36 -2.67 -21.06
N MET A 209 11.25 -2.85 -19.76
CA MET A 209 11.53 -4.13 -19.10
C MET A 209 10.52 -5.22 -19.49
N LEU A 210 9.21 -4.87 -19.59
CA LEU A 210 8.18 -5.78 -20.03
C LEU A 210 8.34 -6.16 -21.52
N TYR A 211 8.74 -5.22 -22.36
CA TYR A 211 9.04 -5.48 -23.75
C TYR A 211 10.20 -6.47 -23.91
N ARG A 212 11.28 -6.30 -23.15
CA ARG A 212 12.40 -7.27 -23.11
C ARG A 212 11.96 -8.65 -22.63
N TYR A 213 10.98 -8.73 -21.73
CA TYR A 213 10.40 -9.99 -21.29
C TYR A 213 9.53 -10.60 -22.40
N TYR A 214 8.67 -9.80 -23.03
CA TYR A 214 7.80 -10.21 -24.13
C TYR A 214 8.58 -10.82 -25.31
N GLN A 215 9.73 -10.24 -25.65
CA GLN A 215 10.59 -10.76 -26.73
C GLN A 215 11.08 -12.20 -26.47
N LYS A 216 11.18 -12.60 -25.22
CA LYS A 216 11.63 -13.96 -24.82
C LYS A 216 10.51 -15.00 -24.80
N LEU A 217 9.27 -14.57 -24.93
CA LEU A 217 8.14 -15.51 -24.96
C LEU A 217 8.09 -16.24 -26.30
N PRO A 218 7.67 -17.53 -26.32
CA PRO A 218 7.50 -18.29 -27.55
C PRO A 218 6.36 -17.74 -28.40
N ASP A 219 6.47 -17.89 -29.71
CA ASP A 219 5.45 -17.49 -30.69
C ASP A 219 4.38 -18.58 -30.94
N THR A 220 4.23 -19.53 -30.04
CA THR A 220 3.23 -20.61 -30.15
C THR A 220 1.81 -20.07 -30.02
N GLN A 221 0.86 -20.70 -30.74
CA GLN A 221 -0.58 -20.37 -30.68
C GLN A 221 -1.32 -21.44 -29.86
N GLU A 222 -1.04 -21.51 -28.56
CA GLU A 222 -1.87 -22.37 -27.70
C GLU A 222 -3.18 -21.67 -27.36
N PRO A 223 -4.34 -22.34 -27.49
CA PRO A 223 -5.62 -21.78 -27.12
C PRO A 223 -5.69 -21.58 -25.60
N LEU A 224 -6.28 -20.46 -25.19
CA LEU A 224 -6.51 -20.20 -23.77
C LEU A 224 -7.60 -21.17 -23.25
N PRO A 225 -7.50 -21.64 -22.00
CA PRO A 225 -8.50 -22.51 -21.39
C PRO A 225 -9.90 -21.89 -21.46
N SER A 226 -10.89 -22.72 -21.82
CA SER A 226 -12.30 -22.32 -21.82
C SER A 226 -12.72 -21.83 -20.42
N GLY A 227 -13.52 -20.79 -20.35
CA GLY A 227 -14.00 -20.22 -19.07
C GLY A 227 -12.99 -19.39 -18.29
N LEU A 228 -11.74 -19.23 -18.76
CA LEU A 228 -10.73 -18.41 -18.10
C LEU A 228 -11.19 -16.93 -17.94
N ALA A 229 -11.82 -16.38 -18.97
CA ALA A 229 -12.36 -15.03 -18.96
C ALA A 229 -13.36 -14.82 -17.80
N LYS A 230 -14.32 -15.73 -17.64
CA LYS A 230 -15.33 -15.67 -16.56
C LYS A 230 -14.69 -15.72 -15.19
N ARG A 231 -13.68 -16.59 -14.98
CA ARG A 231 -12.94 -16.67 -13.72
C ARG A 231 -12.16 -15.40 -13.42
N VAL A 232 -11.45 -14.86 -14.41
CA VAL A 232 -10.69 -13.60 -14.24
C VAL A 232 -11.62 -12.45 -13.86
N ILE A 233 -12.76 -12.29 -14.55
CA ILE A 233 -13.72 -11.23 -14.28
C ILE A 233 -14.33 -11.39 -12.88
N ALA A 234 -14.77 -12.59 -12.50
CA ALA A 234 -15.34 -12.84 -11.18
C ALA A 234 -14.32 -12.53 -10.06
N THR A 235 -13.09 -13.04 -10.18
CA THR A 235 -12.01 -12.76 -9.23
C THR A 235 -11.70 -11.26 -9.15
N ARG A 236 -11.78 -10.57 -10.28
CA ARG A 236 -11.55 -9.15 -10.39
C ARG A 236 -12.61 -8.33 -9.64
N CYS A 237 -13.88 -8.62 -9.82
CA CYS A 237 -14.98 -7.94 -9.13
C CYS A 237 -14.85 -8.06 -7.61
N PHE A 238 -14.60 -9.28 -7.09
CA PHE A 238 -14.40 -9.48 -5.65
C PHE A 238 -13.19 -8.74 -5.11
N ASN A 239 -12.06 -8.82 -5.81
CA ASN A 239 -10.83 -8.14 -5.40
C ASN A 239 -10.95 -6.61 -5.47
N TYR A 240 -11.71 -6.09 -6.43
CA TYR A 240 -11.97 -4.65 -6.52
C TYR A 240 -12.74 -4.14 -5.29
N LEU A 241 -13.84 -4.79 -4.94
CA LEU A 241 -14.64 -4.40 -3.78
C LEU A 241 -13.86 -4.54 -2.47
N LEU A 242 -13.10 -5.62 -2.31
CA LEU A 242 -12.23 -5.83 -1.17
C LEU A 242 -11.17 -4.71 -1.05
N ARG A 243 -10.58 -4.31 -2.16
CA ARG A 243 -9.55 -3.27 -2.21
C ARG A 243 -10.15 -1.90 -1.93
N LEU A 244 -11.29 -1.59 -2.54
CA LEU A 244 -12.00 -0.34 -2.31
C LEU A 244 -12.33 -0.15 -0.83
N SER A 245 -12.89 -1.18 -0.17
CA SER A 245 -13.19 -1.11 1.26
C SER A 245 -11.97 -0.82 2.12
N ARG A 246 -10.81 -1.42 1.81
CA ARG A 246 -9.55 -1.13 2.52
C ARG A 246 -9.13 0.32 2.37
N HIS A 247 -9.24 0.86 1.15
CA HIS A 247 -8.75 2.21 0.85
C HIS A 247 -9.60 3.32 1.44
N MET A 248 -10.85 3.06 1.80
CA MET A 248 -11.68 4.03 2.53
C MET A 248 -11.13 4.35 3.93
N PHE A 249 -10.32 3.46 4.51
CA PHE A 249 -9.70 3.67 5.83
C PHE A 249 -8.26 4.18 5.75
N THR A 250 -7.76 4.50 4.57
CA THR A 250 -6.40 5.01 4.37
C THR A 250 -6.39 6.53 4.18
N ASN A 251 -5.19 7.09 4.20
CA ASN A 251 -4.96 8.50 3.90
C ASN A 251 -5.51 8.91 2.52
N GLY A 252 -5.57 7.98 1.56
CA GLY A 252 -6.11 8.25 0.22
C GLY A 252 -7.54 8.79 0.24
N PHE A 253 -8.40 8.29 1.11
CA PHE A 253 -9.77 8.77 1.27
C PHE A 253 -9.91 9.78 2.43
N LEU A 254 -9.29 9.51 3.57
CA LEU A 254 -9.50 10.31 4.78
C LEU A 254 -8.88 11.71 4.68
N THR A 255 -7.75 11.88 3.99
CA THR A 255 -7.13 13.22 3.86
C THR A 255 -8.02 14.20 3.09
N PRO A 256 -8.53 13.87 1.88
CA PRO A 256 -9.48 14.74 1.18
C PRO A 256 -10.78 14.97 1.97
N PHE A 257 -11.28 13.92 2.63
CA PHE A 257 -12.46 14.05 3.49
C PHE A 257 -12.24 15.06 4.61
N PHE A 258 -11.10 15.01 5.28
CA PHE A 258 -10.76 15.98 6.33
C PHE A 258 -10.47 17.38 5.78
N ALA A 259 -9.91 17.49 4.57
CA ALA A 259 -9.74 18.79 3.92
C ALA A 259 -11.07 19.49 3.68
N ILE A 260 -12.06 18.75 3.18
CA ILE A 260 -13.41 19.27 2.93
C ILE A 260 -14.13 19.66 4.23
N LYS A 261 -13.96 18.83 5.28
CA LYS A 261 -14.75 18.98 6.50
C LYS A 261 -14.11 19.91 7.54
N PHE A 262 -12.78 19.88 7.70
CA PHE A 262 -12.04 20.58 8.76
C PHE A 262 -11.01 21.58 8.22
N GLY A 263 -10.88 21.69 6.91
CA GLY A 263 -9.95 22.60 6.22
C GLY A 263 -8.56 22.00 5.98
N PHE A 264 -7.76 22.68 5.15
CA PHE A 264 -6.47 22.17 4.68
C PHE A 264 -5.40 22.07 5.77
N GLN A 265 -5.43 22.95 6.77
CA GLN A 265 -4.46 22.87 7.87
C GLN A 265 -4.63 21.57 8.67
N ALA A 266 -5.87 21.21 8.99
CA ALA A 266 -6.18 19.98 9.69
C ALA A 266 -5.86 18.75 8.83
N ALA A 267 -6.17 18.80 7.52
CA ALA A 267 -5.82 17.75 6.57
C ALA A 267 -4.30 17.59 6.42
N GLY A 268 -3.53 18.65 6.48
CA GLY A 268 -2.07 18.62 6.45
C GLY A 268 -1.47 17.88 7.65
N LEU A 269 -1.93 18.17 8.85
CA LEU A 269 -1.54 17.45 10.07
C LEU A 269 -1.89 15.97 9.99
N PHE A 270 -3.10 15.67 9.53
CA PHE A 270 -3.55 14.30 9.33
C PHE A 270 -2.72 13.57 8.27
N TYR A 271 -2.48 14.20 7.12
CA TYR A 271 -1.67 13.63 6.03
C TYR A 271 -0.26 13.29 6.51
N PHE A 272 0.37 14.18 7.27
CA PHE A 272 1.67 13.93 7.86
C PHE A 272 1.64 12.71 8.79
N ALA A 273 0.76 12.72 9.80
CA ALA A 273 0.64 11.62 10.76
C ALA A 273 0.35 10.28 10.07
N SER A 274 -0.59 10.29 9.12
CA SER A 274 -0.98 9.10 8.36
C SER A 274 0.15 8.59 7.46
N THR A 275 0.97 9.48 6.90
CA THR A 275 2.07 9.07 6.02
C THR A 275 3.21 8.47 6.81
N VAL A 276 3.56 9.01 7.97
CA VAL A 276 4.55 8.40 8.89
C VAL A 276 4.10 6.98 9.25
N ALA A 277 2.85 6.79 9.65
CA ALA A 277 2.32 5.46 9.96
C ALA A 277 2.23 4.54 8.73
N SER A 278 1.85 5.07 7.56
CA SER A 278 1.73 4.28 6.32
C SER A 278 3.08 3.87 5.73
N SER A 279 4.15 4.61 6.01
CA SER A 279 5.51 4.21 5.62
C SER A 279 5.90 2.88 6.27
N LEU A 280 5.54 2.70 7.53
CA LEU A 280 5.71 1.42 8.24
C LEU A 280 4.83 0.32 7.61
N GLN A 281 3.59 0.65 7.32
CA GLN A 281 2.66 -0.26 6.67
C GLN A 281 3.17 -0.71 5.29
N SER A 282 3.79 0.19 4.52
CA SER A 282 4.38 -0.12 3.22
C SER A 282 5.49 -1.16 3.30
N ILE A 283 6.40 -1.04 4.29
CA ILE A 283 7.47 -2.02 4.51
C ILE A 283 6.87 -3.40 4.75
N ILE A 284 5.88 -3.49 5.62
CA ILE A 284 5.26 -4.76 5.98
C ILE A 284 4.38 -5.31 4.84
N LYS A 285 3.63 -4.46 4.16
CA LYS A 285 2.86 -4.85 2.97
C LYS A 285 3.76 -5.42 1.88
N SER A 286 4.92 -4.84 1.64
CA SER A 286 5.84 -5.35 0.63
C SER A 286 6.34 -6.76 0.97
N ILE A 287 6.64 -7.01 2.25
CA ILE A 287 7.00 -8.34 2.73
C ILE A 287 5.85 -9.33 2.53
N MET A 288 4.66 -8.97 2.99
CA MET A 288 3.50 -9.86 2.94
C MET A 288 2.98 -10.08 1.52
N VAL A 289 2.87 -9.03 0.70
CA VAL A 289 2.31 -9.14 -0.65
C VAL A 289 3.27 -9.88 -1.59
N TYR A 290 4.55 -9.59 -1.55
CA TYR A 290 5.48 -10.17 -2.52
C TYR A 290 6.05 -11.52 -2.07
N SER A 291 6.31 -11.68 -0.78
CA SER A 291 6.92 -12.91 -0.26
C SER A 291 5.89 -13.82 0.40
N GLY A 292 4.98 -13.29 1.19
CA GLY A 292 3.96 -14.05 1.90
C GLY A 292 2.95 -14.69 0.94
N ASN A 293 2.48 -13.96 -0.07
CA ASN A 293 1.55 -14.51 -1.06
C ASN A 293 2.18 -15.63 -1.88
N ALA A 294 3.45 -15.50 -2.26
CA ALA A 294 4.16 -16.57 -2.94
C ALA A 294 4.30 -17.82 -2.05
N PHE A 295 4.63 -17.65 -0.78
CA PHE A 295 4.74 -18.74 0.18
C PHE A 295 3.40 -19.43 0.41
N LEU A 296 2.33 -18.68 0.65
CA LEU A 296 1.00 -19.23 0.86
C LEU A 296 0.43 -19.88 -0.42
N ALA A 297 0.71 -19.33 -1.60
CA ALA A 297 0.28 -19.93 -2.87
C ALA A 297 0.90 -21.31 -3.09
N ASN A 298 2.15 -21.52 -2.67
CA ASN A 298 2.83 -22.82 -2.77
C ASN A 298 2.24 -23.89 -1.84
N VAL A 299 1.57 -23.50 -0.75
CA VAL A 299 0.91 -24.44 0.17
C VAL A 299 -0.60 -24.60 -0.10
N LYS A 300 -1.13 -23.95 -1.13
CA LYS A 300 -2.57 -23.95 -1.43
C LYS A 300 -3.15 -25.37 -1.54
N ASP A 301 -2.45 -26.26 -2.24
CA ASP A 301 -2.90 -27.62 -2.50
C ASP A 301 -2.44 -28.62 -1.43
N CYS A 302 -1.79 -28.15 -0.35
CA CYS A 302 -1.34 -28.97 0.75
C CYS A 302 -2.47 -29.23 1.78
N SER A 303 -2.20 -30.15 2.73
CA SER A 303 -3.12 -30.42 3.83
C SER A 303 -3.35 -29.19 4.72
N LEU A 304 -4.47 -29.16 5.44
CA LEU A 304 -4.82 -28.07 6.36
C LEU A 304 -3.74 -27.86 7.44
N GLU A 305 -3.10 -28.92 7.90
CA GLU A 305 -2.01 -28.89 8.88
C GLU A 305 -0.81 -28.08 8.38
N ILE A 306 -0.41 -28.31 7.12
CA ILE A 306 0.70 -27.58 6.48
C ILE A 306 0.33 -26.10 6.30
N LYS A 307 -0.92 -25.83 5.93
CA LYS A 307 -1.43 -24.45 5.81
C LYS A 307 -1.45 -23.71 7.13
N LYS A 308 -1.84 -24.37 8.24
CA LYS A 308 -1.78 -23.81 9.60
C LYS A 308 -0.34 -23.52 10.00
N TYR A 309 0.57 -24.46 9.73
CA TYR A 309 1.99 -24.25 9.97
C TYR A 309 2.54 -23.05 9.20
N ALA A 310 2.24 -22.93 7.92
CA ALA A 310 2.63 -21.81 7.09
C ALA A 310 2.09 -20.47 7.62
N PHE A 311 0.81 -20.43 8.05
CA PHE A 311 0.21 -19.26 8.68
C PHE A 311 0.94 -18.87 9.96
N ASN A 312 1.26 -19.83 10.83
CA ASN A 312 1.99 -19.58 12.08
C ASN A 312 3.40 -19.04 11.83
N VAL A 313 4.13 -19.61 10.87
CA VAL A 313 5.46 -19.12 10.46
C VAL A 313 5.39 -17.67 9.97
N LEU A 314 4.39 -17.34 9.15
CA LEU A 314 4.21 -15.97 8.66
C LEU A 314 3.83 -15.02 9.78
N SER A 315 2.92 -15.41 10.69
CA SER A 315 2.51 -14.58 11.82
C SER A 315 3.67 -14.28 12.77
N GLN A 316 4.54 -15.28 13.06
CA GLN A 316 5.75 -15.07 13.84
C GLN A 316 6.75 -14.13 13.16
N LYS A 317 7.04 -14.34 11.86
CA LYS A 317 7.95 -13.45 11.11
C LYS A 317 7.39 -12.01 11.04
N LEU A 318 6.10 -11.87 10.86
CA LEU A 318 5.44 -10.57 10.87
C LEU A 318 5.60 -9.90 12.24
N SER A 319 5.37 -10.62 13.33
CA SER A 319 5.51 -10.10 14.69
C SER A 319 6.93 -9.64 15.02
N VAL A 320 7.95 -10.39 14.54
CA VAL A 320 9.37 -10.03 14.70
C VAL A 320 9.72 -8.74 13.98
N VAL A 321 9.03 -8.38 12.90
CA VAL A 321 9.26 -7.11 12.18
C VAL A 321 8.43 -5.99 12.77
N VAL A 322 7.16 -6.25 13.08
CA VAL A 322 6.20 -5.22 13.54
C VAL A 322 6.51 -4.73 14.95
N ALA A 323 6.84 -5.64 15.87
CA ALA A 323 7.04 -5.27 17.26
C ALA A 323 8.21 -4.29 17.50
N PRO A 324 9.42 -4.48 16.91
CA PRO A 324 10.49 -3.49 17.02
C PRO A 324 10.09 -2.10 16.55
N ILE A 325 9.36 -2.05 15.44
CA ILE A 325 8.93 -0.80 14.83
C ILE A 325 7.95 -0.05 15.75
N ILE A 326 6.96 -0.78 16.29
CA ILE A 326 5.98 -0.19 17.23
C ILE A 326 6.68 0.29 18.50
N ILE A 327 7.56 -0.53 19.07
CA ILE A 327 8.33 -0.18 20.27
C ILE A 327 9.19 1.05 20.01
N PHE A 328 9.90 1.10 18.87
CA PHE A 328 10.73 2.25 18.49
C PHE A 328 9.89 3.54 18.39
N LEU A 329 8.73 3.46 17.76
CA LEU A 329 7.85 4.63 17.62
C LEU A 329 7.31 5.09 18.96
N ILE A 330 6.88 4.18 19.83
CA ILE A 330 6.34 4.54 21.14
C ILE A 330 7.40 5.24 22.00
N ILE A 331 8.62 4.67 22.04
CA ILE A 331 9.70 5.22 22.88
C ILE A 331 10.24 6.54 22.32
N ASN A 332 10.43 6.63 20.99
CA ASN A 332 11.01 7.81 20.35
C ASN A 332 9.96 8.83 19.89
N PHE A 333 8.74 8.68 20.32
CA PHE A 333 7.63 9.47 19.82
C PHE A 333 7.82 10.98 20.06
N ASN A 334 8.23 11.39 21.27
CA ASN A 334 8.49 12.78 21.61
C ASN A 334 9.65 13.36 20.79
N THR A 335 10.68 12.57 20.50
CA THR A 335 11.81 12.97 19.66
C THR A 335 11.36 13.20 18.22
N ILE A 336 10.56 12.28 17.67
CA ILE A 336 9.99 12.42 16.33
C ILE A 336 9.15 13.70 16.24
N LEU A 337 8.37 14.00 17.26
CA LEU A 337 7.58 15.23 17.29
C LEU A 337 8.42 16.49 17.35
N ARG A 338 9.46 16.53 18.18
CA ARG A 338 10.37 17.68 18.25
C ARG A 338 11.03 17.95 16.91
N LEU A 339 11.38 16.92 16.15
CA LEU A 339 11.96 17.06 14.82
C LEU A 339 10.97 17.66 13.80
N THR A 340 9.66 17.54 14.05
CA THR A 340 8.62 18.01 13.13
C THR A 340 8.02 19.36 13.51
N GLN A 341 8.27 19.85 14.73
CA GLN A 341 7.61 21.08 15.23
C GLN A 341 8.30 22.35 14.79
N THR A 342 7.51 23.20 14.19
CA THR A 342 7.83 24.61 14.01
C THR A 342 7.14 25.53 14.99
N ASN A 343 6.02 25.27 15.63
CA ASN A 343 5.39 26.27 16.55
C ASN A 343 4.00 25.92 17.11
N ASN A 344 3.60 24.67 17.34
CA ASN A 344 2.40 24.32 18.14
C ASN A 344 1.69 23.02 17.73
N PRO A 345 0.71 22.58 18.46
CA PRO A 345 0.74 21.99 19.79
C PRO A 345 0.84 20.48 19.75
N ALA A 346 1.77 20.01 20.50
CA ALA A 346 2.17 18.62 20.62
C ALA A 346 1.02 17.62 20.78
N SER A 347 -0.03 17.93 21.54
CA SER A 347 -1.04 16.96 21.95
C SER A 347 -1.90 16.39 20.81
N THR A 348 -2.38 17.22 19.89
CA THR A 348 -3.27 16.75 18.79
C THR A 348 -2.50 15.93 17.77
N THR A 349 -1.30 16.35 17.38
CA THR A 349 -0.44 15.62 16.46
C THR A 349 -0.02 14.28 17.05
N ILE A 350 0.29 14.25 18.34
CA ILE A 350 0.58 13.04 19.11
C ILE A 350 -0.57 12.04 19.03
N ALA A 351 -1.77 12.51 19.40
CA ALA A 351 -2.96 11.68 19.36
C ALA A 351 -3.21 11.12 17.96
N LEU A 352 -3.06 11.94 16.90
CA LEU A 352 -3.24 11.51 15.52
C LEU A 352 -2.25 10.42 15.12
N VAL A 353 -0.96 10.56 15.41
CA VAL A 353 0.05 9.57 15.07
C VAL A 353 -0.20 8.27 15.82
N MET A 354 -0.50 8.32 17.13
CA MET A 354 -0.78 7.13 17.94
C MET A 354 -2.03 6.40 17.44
N LEU A 355 -3.11 7.10 17.15
CA LEU A 355 -4.32 6.52 16.62
C LEU A 355 -4.06 5.86 15.26
N PHE A 356 -3.25 6.48 14.41
CA PHE A 356 -2.92 5.91 13.11
C PHE A 356 -2.00 4.69 13.20
N ILE A 357 -1.07 4.65 14.15
CA ILE A 357 -0.27 3.46 14.46
C ILE A 357 -1.18 2.30 14.88
N MET A 358 -2.20 2.55 15.70
CA MET A 358 -3.16 1.52 16.10
C MET A 358 -3.95 0.98 14.90
N ILE A 359 -4.45 1.87 14.01
CA ILE A 359 -5.12 1.47 12.77
C ILE A 359 -4.19 0.60 11.92
N THR A 360 -2.97 1.04 11.74
CA THR A 360 -1.96 0.37 10.94
C THR A 360 -1.62 -1.01 11.48
N THR A 361 -1.44 -1.13 12.79
CA THR A 361 -1.16 -2.41 13.47
C THR A 361 -2.28 -3.41 13.29
N THR A 362 -3.53 -2.96 13.48
CA THR A 362 -4.72 -3.80 13.28
C THR A 362 -4.81 -4.31 11.84
N GLU A 363 -4.48 -3.45 10.87
CA GLU A 363 -4.51 -3.81 9.46
C GLU A 363 -3.49 -4.89 9.09
N PHE A 364 -2.31 -4.90 9.73
CA PHE A 364 -1.31 -5.93 9.47
C PHE A 364 -1.81 -7.33 9.75
N PHE A 365 -2.41 -7.49 10.90
CA PHE A 365 -2.93 -8.78 11.31
C PHE A 365 -4.15 -9.18 10.47
N MET A 366 -4.98 -8.20 10.10
CA MET A 366 -6.11 -8.44 9.18
C MET A 366 -5.65 -8.95 7.81
N ILE A 367 -4.61 -8.35 7.22
CA ILE A 367 -4.08 -8.75 5.91
C ILE A 367 -3.68 -10.24 5.93
N LEU A 368 -3.07 -10.73 6.99
CA LEU A 368 -2.66 -12.13 7.10
C LEU A 368 -3.86 -13.08 7.04
N TYR A 369 -4.93 -12.78 7.81
CA TYR A 369 -6.16 -13.56 7.75
C TYR A 369 -6.82 -13.48 6.38
N GLU A 370 -6.93 -12.28 5.79
CA GLU A 370 -7.53 -12.10 4.47
C GLU A 370 -6.80 -12.91 3.39
N GLN A 371 -5.47 -12.96 3.43
CA GLN A 371 -4.71 -13.80 2.51
C GLN A 371 -5.01 -15.29 2.71
N PHE A 372 -5.17 -15.74 3.94
CA PHE A 372 -5.52 -17.12 4.22
C PHE A 372 -6.91 -17.48 3.67
N TYR A 373 -7.92 -16.60 3.86
CA TYR A 373 -9.25 -16.78 3.29
C TYR A 373 -9.23 -16.80 1.74
N ILE A 374 -8.37 -16.01 1.12
CA ILE A 374 -8.21 -16.00 -0.35
C ILE A 374 -7.67 -17.35 -0.83
N ILE A 375 -6.72 -17.94 -0.12
CA ILE A 375 -6.12 -19.23 -0.46
C ILE A 375 -7.12 -20.36 -0.29
N GLU A 376 -7.94 -20.31 0.77
CA GLU A 376 -9.03 -21.26 1.01
C GLU A 376 -10.27 -21.00 0.13
N GLU A 377 -10.16 -20.11 -0.88
CA GLU A 377 -11.25 -19.75 -1.79
C GLU A 377 -12.53 -19.23 -1.11
N ALA A 378 -12.40 -18.78 0.15
CA ALA A 378 -13.49 -18.26 0.96
C ALA A 378 -13.63 -16.73 0.89
N THR A 379 -13.25 -16.13 -0.24
CA THR A 379 -13.26 -14.67 -0.49
C THR A 379 -14.62 -14.02 -0.28
N HIS A 380 -15.72 -14.76 -0.51
CA HIS A 380 -17.08 -14.28 -0.27
C HIS A 380 -17.34 -13.91 1.21
N LYS A 381 -16.70 -14.61 2.17
CA LYS A 381 -16.82 -14.30 3.59
C LYS A 381 -16.10 -12.99 3.94
N ILE A 382 -14.89 -12.79 3.40
CA ILE A 382 -14.18 -11.52 3.58
C ILE A 382 -15.00 -10.37 3.01
N PHE A 383 -15.60 -10.58 1.84
CA PHE A 383 -16.44 -9.57 1.22
C PHE A 383 -17.59 -9.16 2.14
N LEU A 384 -18.28 -10.12 2.77
CA LEU A 384 -19.35 -9.83 3.72
C LEU A 384 -18.85 -9.03 4.92
N PHE A 385 -17.71 -9.40 5.51
CA PHE A 385 -17.10 -8.67 6.62
C PHE A 385 -16.74 -7.23 6.22
N LYS A 386 -16.20 -7.05 5.01
CA LYS A 386 -15.85 -5.72 4.49
C LYS A 386 -17.06 -4.87 4.14
N ALA A 387 -18.15 -5.48 3.68
CA ALA A 387 -19.40 -4.75 3.47
C ALA A 387 -19.97 -4.21 4.78
N ILE A 388 -19.96 -5.02 5.84
CA ILE A 388 -20.35 -4.59 7.19
C ILE A 388 -19.44 -3.46 7.67
N GLU A 389 -18.13 -3.59 7.49
CA GLU A 389 -17.14 -2.56 7.86
C GLU A 389 -17.44 -1.22 7.15
N MET A 390 -17.80 -1.24 5.87
CA MET A 390 -18.18 -0.03 5.11
C MET A 390 -19.45 0.63 5.65
N VAL A 391 -20.47 -0.15 6.01
CA VAL A 391 -21.70 0.38 6.61
C VAL A 391 -21.40 1.03 7.96
N LEU A 392 -20.62 0.37 8.80
CA LEU A 392 -20.20 0.91 10.10
C LEU A 392 -19.37 2.20 9.91
N PHE A 393 -18.50 2.26 8.91
CA PHE A 393 -17.74 3.46 8.60
C PHE A 393 -18.65 4.63 8.20
N ALA A 394 -19.63 4.40 7.36
CA ALA A 394 -20.59 5.44 7.01
C ALA A 394 -21.36 5.95 8.25
N ALA A 395 -21.73 5.06 9.18
CA ALA A 395 -22.34 5.43 10.44
C ALA A 395 -21.41 6.29 11.31
N VAL A 396 -20.12 5.91 11.45
CA VAL A 396 -19.11 6.67 12.20
C VAL A 396 -18.89 8.06 11.59
N VAL A 397 -18.77 8.14 10.28
CA VAL A 397 -18.64 9.43 9.58
C VAL A 397 -19.85 10.33 9.87
N LYS A 398 -21.04 9.78 9.95
CA LYS A 398 -22.26 10.54 10.25
C LYS A 398 -22.34 10.98 11.71
N THR A 399 -21.97 10.12 12.66
CA THR A 399 -22.20 10.34 14.09
C THR A 399 -21.00 10.93 14.84
N MET A 400 -19.78 10.51 14.50
CA MET A 400 -18.55 10.87 15.23
C MET A 400 -17.69 11.91 14.52
N SER A 401 -18.21 12.55 13.49
CA SER A 401 -17.45 13.52 12.70
C SER A 401 -17.42 14.95 13.28
N SER A 402 -17.49 15.09 14.60
CA SER A 402 -17.31 16.37 15.30
C SER A 402 -15.86 16.84 15.32
N SER A 403 -14.90 15.92 15.33
CA SER A 403 -13.46 16.22 15.27
C SER A 403 -12.70 15.11 14.51
N ILE A 404 -11.46 15.40 14.06
CA ILE A 404 -10.60 14.39 13.45
C ILE A 404 -10.33 13.23 14.42
N VAL A 405 -10.06 13.56 15.69
CA VAL A 405 -9.75 12.58 16.73
C VAL A 405 -10.92 11.64 16.97
N SER A 406 -12.14 12.16 17.11
CA SER A 406 -13.35 11.33 17.32
C SER A 406 -13.62 10.42 16.11
N THR A 407 -13.44 10.94 14.89
CA THR A 407 -13.59 10.14 13.67
C THR A 407 -12.57 8.98 13.64
N LEU A 408 -11.31 9.24 13.99
CA LEU A 408 -10.27 8.21 14.01
C LEU A 408 -10.49 7.17 15.11
N ILE A 409 -10.96 7.58 16.28
CA ILE A 409 -11.37 6.63 17.34
C ILE A 409 -12.46 5.69 16.81
N GLY A 410 -13.47 6.23 16.14
CA GLY A 410 -14.51 5.41 15.51
C GLY A 410 -13.95 4.44 14.47
N VAL A 411 -13.01 4.88 13.65
CA VAL A 411 -12.31 4.02 12.67
C VAL A 411 -11.55 2.89 13.36
N ILE A 412 -10.83 3.18 14.45
CA ILE A 412 -10.11 2.16 15.22
C ILE A 412 -11.07 1.10 15.78
N LEU A 413 -12.18 1.54 16.38
CA LEU A 413 -13.18 0.62 16.93
C LEU A 413 -13.72 -0.32 15.85
N ILE A 414 -14.05 0.21 14.68
CA ILE A 414 -14.50 -0.62 13.55
C ILE A 414 -13.42 -1.62 13.15
N ARG A 415 -12.16 -1.17 13.04
CA ARG A 415 -11.04 -2.05 12.66
C ARG A 415 -10.78 -3.15 13.67
N LEU A 416 -10.85 -2.85 14.95
CA LEU A 416 -10.72 -3.86 16.02
C LEU A 416 -11.85 -4.88 15.96
N VAL A 417 -13.10 -4.42 15.85
CA VAL A 417 -14.27 -5.32 15.73
C VAL A 417 -14.12 -6.21 14.50
N SER A 418 -13.77 -5.66 13.34
CA SER A 418 -13.57 -6.42 12.12
C SER A 418 -12.44 -7.45 12.26
N PHE A 419 -11.34 -7.08 12.90
CA PHE A 419 -10.24 -8.00 13.18
C PHE A 419 -10.69 -9.19 14.03
N PHE A 420 -11.39 -8.94 15.14
CA PHE A 420 -11.88 -10.01 16.00
C PHE A 420 -12.89 -10.92 15.28
N ILE A 421 -13.80 -10.36 14.49
CA ILE A 421 -14.76 -11.16 13.71
C ILE A 421 -14.03 -12.10 12.74
N ILE A 422 -13.05 -11.59 11.98
CA ILE A 422 -12.28 -12.38 11.02
C ILE A 422 -11.45 -13.45 11.74
N ALA A 423 -10.79 -13.10 12.85
CA ALA A 423 -9.95 -14.02 13.61
C ALA A 423 -10.78 -15.14 14.27
N ILE A 424 -11.90 -14.81 14.88
CA ILE A 424 -12.83 -15.77 15.50
C ILE A 424 -13.41 -16.70 14.43
N SER A 425 -13.84 -16.14 13.28
CA SER A 425 -14.36 -16.96 12.18
C SER A 425 -13.28 -17.93 11.64
N ALA A 426 -12.03 -17.49 11.49
CA ALA A 426 -10.92 -18.34 11.06
C ALA A 426 -10.62 -19.44 12.10
N TYR A 427 -10.69 -19.13 13.38
CA TYR A 427 -10.52 -20.10 14.45
C TYR A 427 -11.59 -21.20 14.41
N PHE A 428 -12.87 -20.83 14.34
CA PHE A 428 -13.96 -21.82 14.29
C PHE A 428 -13.95 -22.65 13.01
N GLN A 429 -13.57 -22.05 11.88
CA GLN A 429 -13.62 -22.74 10.59
C GLN A 429 -12.41 -23.66 10.36
N TRP A 430 -11.22 -23.24 10.75
CA TRP A 430 -9.96 -23.94 10.43
C TRP A 430 -9.09 -24.23 11.64
N GLY A 431 -9.48 -23.83 12.85
CA GLY A 431 -8.67 -24.00 14.07
C GLY A 431 -7.38 -23.19 14.07
N ILE A 432 -7.35 -22.04 13.37
CA ILE A 432 -6.16 -21.20 13.28
C ILE A 432 -6.02 -20.35 14.53
N LYS A 433 -4.92 -20.54 15.25
CA LYS A 433 -4.51 -19.71 16.39
C LYS A 433 -3.28 -18.91 16.00
N PRO A 434 -3.40 -17.60 15.75
CA PRO A 434 -2.22 -16.81 15.40
C PRO A 434 -1.27 -16.68 16.60
N ASN A 435 0.00 -16.83 16.33
CA ASN A 435 1.04 -16.53 17.31
C ASN A 435 1.64 -15.15 17.00
N PHE A 436 1.03 -14.11 17.55
CA PHE A 436 1.45 -12.72 17.33
C PHE A 436 2.42 -12.20 18.40
N ILE A 437 2.76 -13.03 19.40
CA ILE A 437 3.67 -12.61 20.45
C ILE A 437 5.10 -12.89 19.97
N PRO A 438 5.91 -11.86 19.72
CA PRO A 438 7.31 -12.07 19.37
C PRO A 438 8.07 -12.65 20.57
N ASN A 439 9.19 -13.34 20.28
CA ASN A 439 10.06 -13.86 21.31
C ASN A 439 10.49 -12.71 22.26
N SER A 440 10.52 -12.98 23.56
CA SER A 440 10.93 -12.01 24.60
C SER A 440 12.29 -11.37 24.32
N LYS A 441 13.23 -12.09 23.70
CA LYS A 441 14.53 -11.56 23.26
C LYS A 441 14.40 -10.47 22.22
N VAL A 442 13.45 -10.59 21.27
CA VAL A 442 13.19 -9.57 20.24
C VAL A 442 12.59 -8.32 20.88
N ILE A 443 11.66 -8.49 21.82
CA ILE A 443 11.08 -7.37 22.57
C ILE A 443 12.17 -6.63 23.35
N ALA A 444 12.97 -7.35 24.14
CA ALA A 444 14.03 -6.77 24.96
C ALA A 444 15.06 -6.02 24.10
N ALA A 445 15.56 -6.63 23.01
CA ALA A 445 16.49 -5.99 22.10
C ALA A 445 15.89 -4.72 21.46
N SER A 446 14.60 -4.73 21.11
CA SER A 446 13.92 -3.59 20.53
C SER A 446 13.75 -2.43 21.53
N VAL A 447 13.43 -2.73 22.78
CA VAL A 447 13.34 -1.73 23.85
C VAL A 447 14.70 -1.09 24.08
N VAL A 448 15.76 -1.89 24.21
CA VAL A 448 17.15 -1.38 24.40
C VAL A 448 17.56 -0.49 23.23
N ALA A 449 17.40 -0.95 21.99
CA ALA A 449 17.76 -0.18 20.81
C ALA A 449 16.98 1.15 20.73
N ALA A 450 15.67 1.12 20.97
CA ALA A 450 14.82 2.32 20.93
C ALA A 450 15.18 3.31 22.05
N THR A 451 15.51 2.82 23.24
CA THR A 451 15.94 3.66 24.38
C THR A 451 17.29 4.33 24.11
N ILE A 452 18.25 3.59 23.52
CA ILE A 452 19.55 4.16 23.11
C ILE A 452 19.34 5.31 22.12
N VAL A 453 18.49 5.14 21.12
CA VAL A 453 18.19 6.20 20.14
C VAL A 453 17.52 7.39 20.81
N ALA A 454 16.55 7.17 21.71
CA ALA A 454 15.90 8.24 22.46
C ALA A 454 16.87 9.04 23.33
N TYR A 455 17.93 8.38 23.82
CA TYR A 455 18.97 9.04 24.63
C TYR A 455 20.00 9.80 23.80
N LEU A 456 20.32 9.30 22.59
CA LEU A 456 21.30 9.90 21.68
C LEU A 456 20.75 11.12 20.92
N ILE A 457 19.43 11.23 20.79
CA ILE A 457 18.76 12.34 20.08
C ILE A 457 17.90 13.08 21.10
N PRO A 458 18.46 14.09 21.77
CA PRO A 458 17.77 14.85 22.85
C PRO A 458 16.61 15.71 22.35
#